data_52bd05c384af9295fbe26ba6b1a4090f
#
_entry.id   52bd05c384af9295fbe26ba6b1a4090f
#
_cell.length_a   1.000
_cell.length_b   1.000
_cell.length_c   1.000
_cell.angle_alpha   90.00
_cell.angle_beta   90.00
_cell.angle_gamma   90.00
#
_symmetry.space_group_name_H-M   'P 1'
#
loop_
_entity.id
_entity.type
_entity.pdbx_description
1 polymer ?
#
loop_
_entity_poly.entity_id
_entity_poly.type
_entity_poly.pdbx_seq_one_letter_code
_entity_poly.pdbx_strand_id
1 'polypeptide(L)'
;MDGRIKMANTNTSLKDVASRVRELRELLSISIHEMSEFTNMSVEEYMALEEGKVDFSFSFIYKCAEKFGVDVSDILQGSSPKLVSYSIVRKGKGVPIAGSDKAEYLNMAPNFKHKMGEPFFCRLPYDAEAAEKPIQLHVHKGHEVTIITKGTMKHQFGDRIEILRTGDVIYFDSTTPHGELAINGQDCEFFTVIMKPDEESINDALTKETSWAPETVIQDEPETVPAIPMQ
;
A
#
# COMPACT_ATOMS: atom_id res chain seq x y z
N MET A 1 -12.18 42.33 7.08
CA MET A 1 -10.84 41.85 7.47
C MET A 1 -10.43 40.83 6.45
N ASP A 2 -9.44 41.12 5.66
CA ASP A 2 -8.99 40.30 4.52
C ASP A 2 -8.31 39.04 5.06
N GLY A 3 -9.00 37.92 5.01
CA GLY A 3 -8.54 36.60 5.56
C GLY A 3 -7.51 35.88 4.68
N ARG A 4 -6.64 36.62 4.01
CA ARG A 4 -5.55 36.04 3.23
C ARG A 4 -4.47 35.51 4.16
N ILE A 5 -4.11 34.24 3.96
CA ILE A 5 -3.01 33.58 4.67
C ILE A 5 -1.72 34.19 4.18
N LYS A 6 -1.03 35.00 5.03
CA LYS A 6 0.39 35.30 4.80
C LYS A 6 1.15 33.98 5.05
N MET A 7 1.62 33.37 3.99
CA MET A 7 2.53 32.23 4.04
C MET A 7 3.79 32.64 4.80
N ALA A 8 3.94 32.19 6.03
CA ALA A 8 5.13 32.42 6.82
C ALA A 8 6.24 31.53 6.28
N ASN A 9 7.22 32.12 5.62
CA ASN A 9 8.62 31.69 5.39
C ASN A 9 8.86 30.16 5.24
N THR A 10 7.98 29.42 4.59
CA THR A 10 8.25 28.11 4.03
C THR A 10 8.45 28.32 2.53
N ASN A 11 9.45 27.66 1.94
CA ASN A 11 9.80 27.75 0.50
C ASN A 11 8.68 27.28 -0.45
N THR A 12 7.43 27.19 0.01
CA THR A 12 6.28 26.73 -0.74
C THR A 12 5.64 27.91 -1.46
N SER A 13 5.69 27.89 -2.78
CA SER A 13 5.10 28.92 -3.61
C SER A 13 3.58 28.68 -3.80
N LEU A 14 2.85 29.73 -4.18
CA LEU A 14 1.44 29.65 -4.59
C LEU A 14 1.22 28.54 -5.66
N LYS A 15 2.18 28.42 -6.59
CA LYS A 15 2.14 27.42 -7.66
C LYS A 15 2.28 25.98 -7.16
N ASP A 16 3.07 25.77 -6.10
CA ASP A 16 3.25 24.44 -5.52
C ASP A 16 1.96 23.96 -4.84
N VAL A 17 1.25 24.86 -4.17
CA VAL A 17 -0.06 24.56 -3.57
C VAL A 17 -1.10 24.27 -4.67
N ALA A 18 -1.14 25.09 -5.71
CA ALA A 18 -2.01 24.91 -6.86
C ALA A 18 -1.78 23.56 -7.56
N SER A 19 -0.51 23.20 -7.78
CA SER A 19 -0.14 21.92 -8.38
C SER A 19 -0.64 20.74 -7.53
N ARG A 20 -0.47 20.81 -6.21
CA ARG A 20 -0.95 19.77 -5.29
C ARG A 20 -2.47 19.62 -5.29
N VAL A 21 -3.21 20.74 -5.30
CA VAL A 21 -4.67 20.70 -5.41
C VAL A 21 -5.09 20.00 -6.71
N ARG A 22 -4.47 20.35 -7.84
CA ARG A 22 -4.72 19.71 -9.14
C ARG A 22 -4.39 18.23 -9.12
N GLU A 23 -3.19 17.86 -8.66
CA GLU A 23 -2.73 16.48 -8.60
C GLU A 23 -3.65 15.59 -7.74
N LEU A 24 -4.12 16.11 -6.60
CA LEU A 24 -5.08 15.42 -5.75
C LEU A 24 -6.43 15.23 -6.45
N ARG A 25 -6.95 16.28 -7.08
CA ARG A 25 -8.21 16.21 -7.82
C ARG A 25 -8.13 15.15 -8.94
N GLU A 26 -7.05 15.17 -9.72
CA GLU A 26 -6.83 14.23 -10.82
C GLU A 26 -6.62 12.80 -10.31
N LEU A 27 -5.84 12.62 -9.23
CA LEU A 27 -5.63 11.33 -8.57
C LEU A 27 -6.97 10.70 -8.12
N LEU A 28 -7.87 11.52 -7.59
CA LEU A 28 -9.19 11.09 -7.14
C LEU A 28 -10.22 11.02 -8.27
N SER A 29 -9.82 11.36 -9.50
CA SER A 29 -10.71 11.40 -10.67
C SER A 29 -11.93 12.31 -10.47
N ILE A 30 -11.77 13.40 -9.72
CA ILE A 30 -12.80 14.42 -9.49
C ILE A 30 -12.71 15.44 -10.64
N SER A 31 -13.85 15.79 -11.22
CA SER A 31 -13.89 16.79 -12.29
C SER A 31 -13.75 18.21 -11.73
N ILE A 32 -13.30 19.15 -12.58
CA ILE A 32 -13.28 20.59 -12.26
C ILE A 32 -14.68 21.09 -11.89
N HIS A 33 -15.71 20.59 -12.59
CA HIS A 33 -17.12 20.96 -12.33
C HIS A 33 -17.56 20.54 -10.92
N GLU A 34 -17.29 19.30 -10.51
CA GLU A 34 -17.58 18.83 -9.16
C GLU A 34 -16.89 19.65 -8.07
N MET A 35 -15.63 20.05 -8.33
CA MET A 35 -14.88 20.89 -7.38
C MET A 35 -15.44 22.30 -7.34
N SER A 36 -15.83 22.89 -8.47
CA SER A 36 -16.43 24.22 -8.52
C SER A 36 -17.76 24.26 -7.74
N GLU A 37 -18.61 23.26 -7.92
CA GLU A 37 -19.86 23.11 -7.15
C GLU A 37 -19.58 22.95 -5.65
N PHE A 38 -18.67 22.03 -5.27
CA PHE A 38 -18.34 21.75 -3.88
C PHE A 38 -17.75 22.97 -3.15
N THR A 39 -16.89 23.72 -3.86
CA THR A 39 -16.26 24.94 -3.31
C THR A 39 -17.17 26.15 -3.37
N ASN A 40 -18.34 26.04 -4.07
CA ASN A 40 -19.29 27.11 -4.32
C ASN A 40 -18.67 28.30 -5.09
N MET A 41 -17.99 27.97 -6.19
CA MET A 41 -17.31 28.90 -7.10
C MET A 41 -17.73 28.61 -8.54
N SER A 42 -17.51 29.55 -9.45
CA SER A 42 -17.60 29.26 -10.88
C SER A 42 -16.43 28.38 -11.34
N VAL A 43 -16.60 27.71 -12.48
CA VAL A 43 -15.56 26.87 -13.06
C VAL A 43 -14.30 27.70 -13.37
N GLU A 44 -14.49 28.92 -13.86
CA GLU A 44 -13.41 29.86 -14.18
C GLU A 44 -12.63 30.29 -12.95
N GLU A 45 -13.31 30.60 -11.84
CA GLU A 45 -12.68 30.95 -10.57
C GLU A 45 -11.88 29.77 -10.01
N TYR A 46 -12.45 28.57 -10.04
CA TYR A 46 -11.78 27.37 -9.57
C TYR A 46 -10.52 27.08 -10.42
N MET A 47 -10.63 27.15 -11.75
CA MET A 47 -9.48 26.96 -12.66
C MET A 47 -8.36 27.97 -12.38
N ALA A 48 -8.70 29.23 -12.15
CA ALA A 48 -7.71 30.26 -11.87
C ALA A 48 -6.92 29.96 -10.57
N LEU A 49 -7.56 29.36 -9.55
CA LEU A 49 -6.91 28.89 -8.33
C LEU A 49 -6.01 27.69 -8.61
N GLU A 50 -6.46 26.68 -9.34
CA GLU A 50 -5.64 25.52 -9.72
C GLU A 50 -4.45 25.85 -10.63
N GLU A 51 -4.53 26.94 -11.36
CA GLU A 51 -3.44 27.45 -12.18
C GLU A 51 -2.45 28.35 -11.39
N GLY A 52 -2.75 28.62 -10.13
CA GLY A 52 -1.95 29.48 -9.28
C GLY A 52 -1.93 30.95 -9.73
N LYS A 53 -2.98 31.39 -10.42
CA LYS A 53 -3.15 32.79 -10.89
C LYS A 53 -3.71 33.70 -9.80
N VAL A 54 -4.40 33.12 -8.82
CA VAL A 54 -5.09 33.81 -7.72
C VAL A 54 -4.68 33.18 -6.40
N ASP A 55 -4.57 33.99 -5.36
CA ASP A 55 -4.21 33.54 -4.01
C ASP A 55 -5.37 32.78 -3.35
N PHE A 56 -5.03 31.81 -2.48
CA PHE A 56 -6.00 30.94 -1.82
C PHE A 56 -6.57 31.57 -0.55
N SER A 57 -7.88 31.43 -0.37
CA SER A 57 -8.48 31.62 0.95
C SER A 57 -8.31 30.35 1.79
N PHE A 58 -8.29 30.51 3.13
CA PHE A 58 -8.28 29.35 4.05
C PHE A 58 -9.50 28.44 3.81
N SER A 59 -10.68 29.05 3.60
CA SER A 59 -11.93 28.31 3.32
C SER A 59 -11.82 27.46 2.07
N PHE A 60 -11.16 27.93 1.02
CA PHE A 60 -10.94 27.15 -0.18
C PHE A 60 -10.06 25.92 0.09
N ILE A 61 -8.91 26.14 0.74
CA ILE A 61 -8.00 25.04 1.07
C ILE A 61 -8.68 24.02 2.00
N TYR A 62 -9.44 24.48 2.99
CA TYR A 62 -10.20 23.62 3.90
C TYR A 62 -11.21 22.74 3.15
N LYS A 63 -12.01 23.32 2.25
CA LYS A 63 -12.94 22.58 1.41
C LYS A 63 -12.24 21.56 0.50
N CYS A 64 -11.11 21.94 -0.10
CA CYS A 64 -10.30 21.01 -0.89
C CYS A 64 -9.83 19.83 -0.03
N ALA A 65 -9.29 20.08 1.16
CA ALA A 65 -8.85 19.07 2.10
C ALA A 65 -9.98 18.11 2.50
N GLU A 66 -11.17 18.66 2.80
CA GLU A 66 -12.38 17.90 3.11
C GLU A 66 -12.80 17.00 1.94
N LYS A 67 -12.93 17.57 0.73
CA LYS A 67 -13.33 16.81 -0.48
C LYS A 67 -12.32 15.73 -0.85
N PHE A 68 -11.04 15.99 -0.67
CA PHE A 68 -9.97 15.05 -0.98
C PHE A 68 -9.71 14.03 0.14
N GLY A 69 -10.24 14.25 1.34
CA GLY A 69 -9.97 13.40 2.50
C GLY A 69 -8.50 13.45 2.95
N VAL A 70 -7.88 14.65 2.95
CA VAL A 70 -6.51 14.91 3.37
C VAL A 70 -6.47 15.99 4.44
N ASP A 71 -5.33 16.15 5.13
CA ASP A 71 -5.16 17.28 6.04
C ASP A 71 -4.81 18.57 5.27
N VAL A 72 -5.25 19.72 5.80
CA VAL A 72 -4.91 21.03 5.27
C VAL A 72 -3.39 21.23 5.16
N SER A 73 -2.64 20.70 6.14
CA SER A 73 -1.17 20.73 6.15
C SER A 73 -0.55 19.97 4.98
N ASP A 74 -1.17 18.90 4.51
CA ASP A 74 -0.68 18.13 3.36
C ASP A 74 -0.74 18.97 2.07
N ILE A 75 -1.79 19.79 1.92
CA ILE A 75 -1.93 20.71 0.80
C ILE A 75 -0.94 21.88 0.93
N LEU A 76 -0.78 22.45 2.10
CA LEU A 76 0.01 23.66 2.32
C LEU A 76 1.52 23.40 2.39
N GLN A 77 1.96 22.34 3.07
CA GLN A 77 3.37 22.12 3.41
C GLN A 77 4.13 21.24 2.43
N GLY A 78 3.44 20.56 1.51
CA GLY A 78 4.07 19.73 0.49
C GLY A 78 4.62 18.39 1.01
N SER A 79 4.18 17.94 2.16
CA SER A 79 4.23 16.51 2.47
C SER A 79 3.36 15.78 1.44
N SER A 80 3.82 14.64 0.93
CA SER A 80 3.00 13.87 -0.02
C SER A 80 1.60 13.69 0.55
N PRO A 81 0.55 14.21 -0.15
CA PRO A 81 -0.81 14.18 0.38
C PRO A 81 -1.22 12.75 0.66
N LYS A 82 -1.65 12.49 1.89
CA LYS A 82 -2.05 11.14 2.30
C LYS A 82 -3.56 11.08 2.43
N LEU A 83 -4.17 10.25 1.62
CA LEU A 83 -5.61 9.99 1.60
C LEU A 83 -6.02 9.17 2.82
N VAL A 84 -7.16 9.50 3.43
CA VAL A 84 -7.63 8.82 4.65
C VAL A 84 -8.77 7.82 4.39
N SER A 85 -9.47 7.94 3.25
CA SER A 85 -10.64 7.09 2.94
C SER A 85 -10.31 5.98 1.95
N TYR A 86 -9.63 6.29 0.86
CA TYR A 86 -9.20 5.31 -0.14
C TYR A 86 -8.02 5.83 -0.94
N SER A 87 -7.27 4.92 -1.56
CA SER A 87 -6.20 5.22 -2.50
C SER A 87 -6.27 4.23 -3.66
N ILE A 88 -6.11 4.73 -4.88
CA ILE A 88 -6.09 3.90 -6.08
C ILE A 88 -4.73 4.02 -6.73
N VAL A 89 -4.03 2.90 -6.85
CA VAL A 89 -2.83 2.78 -7.67
C VAL A 89 -3.16 1.96 -8.92
N ARG A 90 -3.05 2.59 -10.08
CA ARG A 90 -3.35 1.93 -11.36
C ARG A 90 -2.23 0.95 -11.72
N LYS A 91 -2.55 -0.04 -12.56
CA LYS A 91 -1.58 -1.04 -13.04
C LYS A 91 -0.28 -0.38 -13.54
N GLY A 92 0.85 -0.83 -13.01
CA GLY A 92 2.17 -0.31 -13.36
C GLY A 92 2.52 1.09 -12.81
N LYS A 93 1.72 1.61 -11.86
CA LYS A 93 1.92 2.93 -11.23
C LYS A 93 2.26 2.84 -9.74
N GLY A 94 2.63 1.65 -9.25
CA GLY A 94 3.17 1.50 -7.91
C GLY A 94 4.48 2.29 -7.74
N VAL A 95 4.74 2.78 -6.54
CA VAL A 95 5.97 3.54 -6.25
C VAL A 95 7.08 2.56 -5.87
N PRO A 96 8.20 2.55 -6.62
CA PRO A 96 9.33 1.68 -6.31
C PRO A 96 9.90 1.97 -4.92
N ILE A 97 10.25 0.90 -4.20
CA ILE A 97 10.97 0.99 -2.93
C ILE A 97 12.41 0.55 -3.17
N ALA A 98 13.34 1.39 -2.76
CA ALA A 98 14.75 1.04 -2.76
C ALA A 98 15.02 0.04 -1.63
N GLY A 99 15.69 -1.08 -1.91
CA GLY A 99 16.13 -1.93 -0.81
C GLY A 99 16.50 -3.36 -1.09
N SER A 100 16.30 -3.89 -2.27
CA SER A 100 16.76 -5.26 -2.57
C SER A 100 17.33 -5.34 -3.96
N ASP A 101 18.58 -5.78 -4.07
CA ASP A 101 19.24 -6.07 -5.36
C ASP A 101 18.61 -7.27 -6.08
N LYS A 102 17.71 -7.98 -5.42
CA LYS A 102 17.14 -9.25 -5.89
C LYS A 102 15.65 -9.22 -6.25
N ALA A 103 14.90 -8.26 -5.74
CA ALA A 103 13.46 -8.19 -5.98
C ALA A 103 13.01 -6.74 -6.21
N GLU A 104 12.06 -6.55 -7.11
CA GLU A 104 11.40 -5.28 -7.34
C GLU A 104 10.15 -5.20 -6.45
N TYR A 105 10.08 -4.19 -5.59
CA TYR A 105 8.93 -3.92 -4.73
C TYR A 105 8.28 -2.60 -5.13
N LEU A 106 6.99 -2.64 -5.42
CA LEU A 106 6.18 -1.46 -5.72
C LEU A 106 5.17 -1.24 -4.60
N ASN A 107 5.26 -0.12 -3.88
CA ASN A 107 4.23 0.25 -2.90
C ASN A 107 2.93 0.58 -3.62
N MET A 108 1.84 -0.10 -3.24
CA MET A 108 0.52 0.02 -3.87
C MET A 108 -0.44 0.94 -3.09
N ALA A 109 0.01 1.54 -1.99
CA ALA A 109 -0.75 2.55 -1.26
C ALA A 109 0.16 3.66 -0.67
N PRO A 110 1.03 4.30 -1.50
CA PRO A 110 2.03 5.26 -1.00
C PRO A 110 1.40 6.47 -0.32
N ASN A 111 0.20 6.86 -0.77
CA ASN A 111 -0.49 8.07 -0.34
C ASN A 111 -1.64 7.80 0.66
N PHE A 112 -1.73 6.61 1.26
CA PHE A 112 -2.76 6.31 2.25
C PHE A 112 -2.23 6.52 3.68
N LYS A 113 -3.02 7.22 4.53
CA LYS A 113 -2.73 7.42 5.96
C LYS A 113 -3.19 6.25 6.82
N HIS A 114 -2.57 6.10 7.97
CA HIS A 114 -3.00 5.15 9.01
C HIS A 114 -3.20 3.72 8.49
N LYS A 115 -2.31 3.29 7.59
CA LYS A 115 -2.35 1.93 7.06
C LYS A 115 -2.13 0.90 8.18
N MET A 116 -3.03 -0.06 8.27
CA MET A 116 -2.87 -1.26 9.10
C MET A 116 -1.93 -2.27 8.45
N GLY A 117 -1.76 -2.20 7.13
CA GLY A 117 -0.84 -3.01 6.35
C GLY A 117 -0.24 -2.24 5.18
N GLU A 118 0.95 -2.66 4.77
CA GLU A 118 1.66 -2.12 3.62
C GLU A 118 1.48 -3.08 2.42
N PRO A 119 0.69 -2.69 1.41
CA PRO A 119 0.49 -3.51 0.22
C PRO A 119 1.62 -3.29 -0.78
N PHE A 120 2.19 -4.39 -1.28
CA PHE A 120 3.23 -4.39 -2.29
C PHE A 120 2.87 -5.29 -3.46
N PHE A 121 3.18 -4.85 -4.67
CA PHE A 121 3.33 -5.73 -5.82
C PHE A 121 4.82 -6.01 -5.99
N CYS A 122 5.16 -7.29 -6.07
CA CYS A 122 6.53 -7.75 -6.06
C CYS A 122 6.84 -8.56 -7.32
N ARG A 123 8.06 -8.39 -7.83
CA ARG A 123 8.63 -9.24 -8.87
C ARG A 123 9.96 -9.77 -8.38
N LEU A 124 10.05 -11.07 -8.28
CA LEU A 124 11.24 -11.80 -7.89
C LEU A 124 11.85 -12.44 -9.13
N PRO A 125 12.98 -11.93 -9.63
CA PRO A 125 13.63 -12.51 -10.79
C PRO A 125 14.13 -13.94 -10.50
N TYR A 126 14.06 -14.81 -11.50
CA TYR A 126 14.71 -16.11 -11.41
C TYR A 126 16.22 -15.94 -11.50
N ASP A 127 16.91 -16.50 -10.52
CA ASP A 127 18.38 -16.57 -10.46
C ASP A 127 18.82 -18.03 -10.27
N ALA A 128 19.42 -18.60 -11.33
CA ALA A 128 19.86 -19.99 -11.32
C ALA A 128 20.96 -20.26 -10.26
N GLU A 129 21.81 -19.27 -9.99
CA GLU A 129 22.87 -19.41 -8.98
C GLU A 129 22.28 -19.34 -7.57
N ALA A 130 21.30 -18.47 -7.34
CA ALA A 130 20.61 -18.38 -6.07
C ALA A 130 19.75 -19.61 -5.78
N ALA A 131 19.20 -20.26 -6.81
CA ALA A 131 18.37 -21.46 -6.69
C ALA A 131 19.13 -22.66 -6.10
N GLU A 132 20.45 -22.70 -6.28
CA GLU A 132 21.36 -23.74 -5.75
C GLU A 132 21.86 -23.45 -4.32
N LYS A 133 21.57 -22.26 -3.79
CA LYS A 133 22.02 -21.82 -2.46
C LYS A 133 20.88 -21.93 -1.44
N PRO A 134 21.22 -22.02 -0.13
CA PRO A 134 20.21 -21.86 0.91
C PRO A 134 19.48 -20.52 0.78
N ILE A 135 18.17 -20.53 1.03
CA ILE A 135 17.36 -19.31 1.03
C ILE A 135 17.82 -18.42 2.18
N GLN A 136 18.06 -17.15 1.89
CA GLN A 136 18.36 -16.16 2.92
C GLN A 136 17.07 -15.84 3.68
N LEU A 137 17.05 -16.14 4.98
CA LEU A 137 15.88 -15.91 5.83
C LEU A 137 15.99 -14.55 6.51
N HIS A 138 14.84 -13.91 6.67
CA HIS A 138 14.66 -12.68 7.41
C HIS A 138 13.46 -12.81 8.37
N VAL A 139 13.34 -11.87 9.29
CA VAL A 139 12.24 -11.80 10.25
C VAL A 139 11.82 -10.36 10.42
N HIS A 140 10.52 -10.14 10.61
CA HIS A 140 10.01 -8.85 11.05
C HIS A 140 8.71 -9.03 11.85
N LYS A 141 8.26 -7.98 12.53
CA LYS A 141 7.02 -8.03 13.30
C LYS A 141 5.80 -7.93 12.38
N GLY A 142 4.73 -8.59 12.78
CA GLY A 142 3.44 -8.57 12.09
C GLY A 142 3.18 -9.86 11.33
N HIS A 143 2.16 -9.79 10.51
CA HIS A 143 1.74 -10.92 9.66
C HIS A 143 1.87 -10.53 8.20
N GLU A 144 1.99 -11.53 7.34
CA GLU A 144 1.91 -11.34 5.90
C GLU A 144 0.83 -12.22 5.28
N VAL A 145 0.17 -11.65 4.25
CA VAL A 145 -0.61 -12.42 3.30
C VAL A 145 -0.03 -12.21 1.91
N THR A 146 0.30 -13.31 1.23
CA THR A 146 0.90 -13.28 -0.11
C THR A 146 0.07 -14.11 -1.07
N ILE A 147 -0.18 -13.55 -2.27
CA ILE A 147 -0.90 -14.20 -3.36
C ILE A 147 0.05 -14.27 -4.56
N ILE A 148 0.28 -15.46 -5.09
CA ILE A 148 1.09 -15.64 -6.29
C ILE A 148 0.25 -15.27 -7.51
N THR A 149 0.67 -14.23 -8.25
CA THR A 149 -0.04 -13.74 -9.44
C THR A 149 0.53 -14.31 -10.73
N LYS A 150 1.81 -14.74 -10.71
CA LYS A 150 2.47 -15.37 -11.87
C LYS A 150 3.72 -16.14 -11.44
N GLY A 151 3.98 -17.27 -12.10
CA GLY A 151 5.19 -18.07 -11.87
C GLY A 151 5.06 -19.04 -10.71
N THR A 152 6.20 -19.45 -10.16
CA THR A 152 6.30 -20.39 -9.04
C THR A 152 7.34 -19.90 -8.05
N MET A 153 6.98 -19.93 -6.79
CA MET A 153 7.80 -19.52 -5.66
C MET A 153 8.14 -20.72 -4.80
N LYS A 154 9.40 -20.83 -4.42
CA LYS A 154 9.86 -21.68 -3.31
C LYS A 154 9.93 -20.77 -2.08
N HIS A 155 9.10 -21.04 -1.09
CA HIS A 155 9.05 -20.28 0.15
C HIS A 155 9.52 -21.14 1.32
N GLN A 156 10.34 -20.60 2.19
CA GLN A 156 10.84 -21.28 3.39
C GLN A 156 10.33 -20.55 4.63
N PHE A 157 9.81 -21.33 5.60
CA PHE A 157 9.39 -20.89 6.94
C PHE A 157 10.11 -21.73 7.98
N GLY A 158 11.09 -21.15 8.68
CA GLY A 158 11.96 -21.93 9.53
C GLY A 158 12.55 -23.11 8.77
N ASP A 159 12.22 -24.32 9.18
CA ASP A 159 12.68 -25.56 8.54
C ASP A 159 11.75 -26.11 7.45
N ARG A 160 10.59 -25.48 7.23
CA ARG A 160 9.62 -25.94 6.23
C ARG A 160 9.80 -25.20 4.91
N ILE A 161 9.66 -25.94 3.82
CA ILE A 161 9.71 -25.42 2.46
C ILE A 161 8.40 -25.77 1.76
N GLU A 162 7.78 -24.75 1.20
CA GLU A 162 6.54 -24.86 0.42
C GLU A 162 6.76 -24.37 -1.01
N ILE A 163 6.07 -24.98 -1.96
CA ILE A 163 6.09 -24.58 -3.37
C ILE A 163 4.75 -23.99 -3.73
N LEU A 164 4.75 -22.67 -3.89
CA LEU A 164 3.56 -21.88 -4.21
C LEU A 164 3.49 -21.58 -5.71
N ARG A 165 2.31 -21.74 -6.29
CA ARG A 165 2.03 -21.52 -7.72
C ARG A 165 1.02 -20.39 -7.91
N THR A 166 0.91 -19.94 -9.14
CA THR A 166 -0.11 -18.91 -9.49
C THR A 166 -1.49 -19.31 -8.96
N GLY A 167 -2.12 -18.41 -8.18
CA GLY A 167 -3.40 -18.58 -7.51
C GLY A 167 -3.29 -19.04 -6.06
N ASP A 168 -2.14 -19.56 -5.64
CA ASP A 168 -1.95 -19.96 -4.24
C ASP A 168 -1.84 -18.71 -3.34
N VAL A 169 -2.38 -18.86 -2.13
CA VAL A 169 -2.35 -17.84 -1.08
C VAL A 169 -1.70 -18.43 0.16
N ILE A 170 -0.84 -17.65 0.78
CA ILE A 170 -0.25 -17.98 2.07
C ILE A 170 -0.46 -16.83 3.06
N TYR A 171 -0.75 -17.17 4.30
CA TYR A 171 -0.85 -16.27 5.44
C TYR A 171 0.05 -16.79 6.55
N PHE A 172 0.93 -15.95 7.11
CA PHE A 172 1.87 -16.38 8.12
C PHE A 172 2.24 -15.26 9.10
N ASP A 173 2.75 -15.66 10.26
CA ASP A 173 3.38 -14.78 11.23
C ASP A 173 4.84 -14.52 10.82
N SER A 174 5.16 -13.27 10.49
CA SER A 174 6.46 -12.86 9.97
C SER A 174 7.58 -12.84 11.02
N THR A 175 7.28 -13.16 12.28
CA THR A 175 8.29 -13.44 13.30
C THR A 175 8.93 -14.83 13.12
N THR A 176 8.30 -15.71 12.34
CA THR A 176 8.93 -16.94 11.86
C THR A 176 9.97 -16.61 10.80
N PRO A 177 11.22 -17.09 10.90
CA PRO A 177 12.23 -16.88 9.87
C PRO A 177 11.71 -17.37 8.51
N HIS A 178 11.70 -16.49 7.52
CA HIS A 178 11.13 -16.76 6.20
C HIS A 178 11.95 -16.15 5.08
N GLY A 179 11.77 -16.69 3.89
CA GLY A 179 12.43 -16.19 2.68
C GLY A 179 11.92 -16.93 1.44
N GLU A 180 12.13 -16.34 0.27
CA GLU A 180 11.56 -16.82 -0.97
C GLU A 180 12.55 -16.77 -2.13
N LEU A 181 12.34 -17.65 -3.11
CA LEU A 181 13.03 -17.67 -4.39
C LEU A 181 12.05 -18.00 -5.52
N ALA A 182 12.23 -17.34 -6.67
CA ALA A 182 11.60 -17.78 -7.90
C ALA A 182 12.27 -19.07 -8.39
N ILE A 183 11.49 -20.03 -8.87
CA ILE A 183 11.99 -21.31 -9.35
C ILE A 183 11.42 -21.66 -10.74
N ASN A 184 11.84 -22.80 -11.28
CA ASN A 184 11.42 -23.31 -12.59
C ASN A 184 11.86 -22.45 -13.79
N GLY A 185 12.95 -21.70 -13.66
CA GLY A 185 13.52 -20.91 -14.76
C GLY A 185 12.69 -19.68 -15.14
N GLN A 186 11.78 -19.21 -14.29
CA GLN A 186 10.89 -18.09 -14.56
C GLN A 186 10.78 -17.16 -13.35
N ASP A 187 10.64 -15.86 -13.63
CA ASP A 187 10.34 -14.88 -12.60
C ASP A 187 9.00 -15.19 -11.92
N CYS A 188 8.92 -14.86 -10.65
CA CYS A 188 7.69 -14.93 -9.87
C CYS A 188 7.15 -13.54 -9.60
N GLU A 189 5.86 -13.30 -9.89
CA GLU A 189 5.16 -12.08 -9.51
C GLU A 189 4.14 -12.43 -8.43
N PHE A 190 4.06 -11.60 -7.40
CA PHE A 190 3.13 -11.79 -6.30
C PHE A 190 2.67 -10.45 -5.72
N PHE A 191 1.54 -10.48 -5.04
CA PHE A 191 1.04 -9.37 -4.26
C PHE A 191 1.10 -9.76 -2.78
N THR A 192 1.74 -8.93 -1.97
CA THR A 192 1.81 -9.15 -0.53
C THR A 192 1.29 -7.95 0.25
N VAL A 193 0.69 -8.22 1.41
CA VAL A 193 0.35 -7.20 2.40
C VAL A 193 1.05 -7.55 3.70
N ILE A 194 1.96 -6.68 4.12
CA ILE A 194 2.62 -6.77 5.42
C ILE A 194 1.76 -6.01 6.43
N MET A 195 1.14 -6.72 7.34
CA MET A 195 0.30 -6.17 8.40
C MET A 195 1.13 -5.87 9.64
N LYS A 196 0.98 -4.66 10.17
CA LYS A 196 1.63 -4.29 11.44
C LYS A 196 0.87 -4.94 12.59
N PRO A 197 1.56 -5.37 13.64
CA PRO A 197 0.87 -5.80 14.84
C PRO A 197 0.09 -4.62 15.41
N ASP A 198 -1.13 -4.86 15.83
CA ASP A 198 -1.93 -3.89 16.57
C ASP A 198 -1.29 -3.70 17.96
N GLU A 199 -1.13 -2.45 18.43
CA GLU A 199 -0.57 -2.19 19.76
C GLU A 199 -1.45 -2.80 20.86
N GLU A 200 -2.77 -2.92 20.67
CA GLU A 200 -3.69 -3.62 21.55
C GLU A 200 -3.45 -5.13 21.57
N SER A 201 -3.16 -5.76 20.42
CA SER A 201 -2.91 -7.20 20.35
C SER A 201 -1.59 -7.59 21.02
N ILE A 202 -0.60 -6.69 21.05
CA ILE A 202 0.66 -6.91 21.79
C ILE A 202 0.39 -6.93 23.30
N ASN A 203 -0.43 -6.02 23.80
CA ASN A 203 -0.80 -5.97 25.22
C ASN A 203 -1.66 -7.18 25.64
N ASP A 204 -2.57 -7.63 24.79
CA ASP A 204 -3.41 -8.80 25.02
C ASP A 204 -2.60 -10.12 24.99
N ALA A 205 -1.61 -10.22 24.12
CA ALA A 205 -0.69 -11.36 24.06
C ALA A 205 0.27 -11.42 25.26
N LEU A 206 0.63 -10.27 25.83
CA LEU A 206 1.47 -10.21 27.04
C LEU A 206 0.69 -10.44 28.33
N THR A 207 -0.64 -10.26 28.31
CA THR A 207 -1.51 -10.40 29.50
C THR A 207 -2.27 -11.73 29.56
N LYS A 208 -2.40 -12.43 28.44
CA LYS A 208 -2.98 -13.78 28.41
C LYS A 208 -1.87 -14.81 28.37
N GLU A 209 -1.58 -15.42 29.54
CA GLU A 209 -1.01 -16.76 29.54
C GLU A 209 -1.98 -17.68 28.83
N THR A 210 -1.79 -17.82 27.53
CA THR A 210 -2.62 -18.71 26.72
C THR A 210 -2.24 -20.15 27.01
N SER A 211 -3.06 -20.81 27.78
CA SER A 211 -3.17 -22.25 27.77
C SER A 211 -3.74 -22.70 26.42
N TRP A 212 -2.95 -22.71 25.38
CA TRP A 212 -3.27 -23.33 24.12
C TRP A 212 -2.59 -24.70 24.07
N ALA A 213 -3.33 -25.71 24.48
CA ALA A 213 -2.96 -27.08 24.20
C ALA A 213 -3.48 -27.44 22.79
N PRO A 214 -2.67 -27.97 21.89
CA PRO A 214 -3.15 -28.45 20.62
C PRO A 214 -3.96 -29.73 20.87
N GLU A 215 -5.29 -29.63 20.78
CA GLU A 215 -6.12 -30.81 20.67
C GLU A 215 -6.06 -31.37 19.25
N THR A 216 -5.53 -32.57 19.17
CA THR A 216 -5.71 -33.64 18.17
C THR A 216 -5.69 -33.24 16.70
N VAL A 217 -4.61 -33.62 16.06
CA VAL A 217 -4.52 -33.82 14.62
C VAL A 217 -5.60 -34.83 14.18
N ILE A 218 -6.66 -34.36 13.56
CA ILE A 218 -7.54 -35.22 12.77
C ILE A 218 -6.80 -35.56 11.47
N GLN A 219 -6.41 -36.78 11.30
CA GLN A 219 -5.96 -37.31 10.01
C GLN A 219 -7.19 -37.48 9.15
N ASP A 220 -7.47 -36.50 8.29
CA ASP A 220 -8.46 -36.67 7.23
C ASP A 220 -7.80 -37.22 5.97
N GLU A 221 -8.37 -38.30 5.44
CA GLU A 221 -8.06 -38.86 4.13
C GLU A 221 -8.32 -37.81 3.03
N PRO A 222 -7.62 -37.88 1.89
CA PRO A 222 -7.76 -36.87 0.83
C PRO A 222 -9.15 -37.00 0.15
N GLU A 223 -10.04 -36.07 0.47
CA GLU A 223 -11.27 -35.88 -0.32
C GLU A 223 -10.92 -35.38 -1.73
N THR A 224 -11.39 -36.12 -2.70
CA THR A 224 -11.33 -35.78 -4.12
C THR A 224 -12.21 -34.55 -4.38
N VAL A 225 -11.60 -33.40 -4.61
CA VAL A 225 -12.33 -32.18 -5.01
C VAL A 225 -12.84 -32.34 -6.44
N PRO A 226 -14.15 -32.21 -6.70
CA PRO A 226 -14.68 -32.24 -8.06
C PRO A 226 -14.23 -30.99 -8.85
N ALA A 227 -13.78 -31.18 -10.08
CA ALA A 227 -13.37 -30.11 -10.99
C ALA A 227 -14.53 -29.17 -11.28
N ILE A 228 -14.29 -27.86 -11.08
CA ILE A 228 -15.22 -26.80 -11.48
C ILE A 228 -15.09 -26.61 -13.00
N PRO A 229 -16.17 -26.75 -13.80
CA PRO A 229 -16.10 -26.48 -15.23
C PRO A 229 -15.92 -24.97 -15.48
N MET A 230 -14.86 -24.63 -16.17
CA MET A 230 -14.69 -23.27 -16.73
C MET A 230 -15.62 -23.08 -17.93
N GLN A 231 -16.48 -22.09 -17.85
CA GLN A 231 -17.16 -21.48 -19.00
C GLN A 231 -16.44 -20.23 -19.46
#